data_18755adfa6ce7d737142259285ade2b6
#
_entry.id   18755adfa6ce7d737142259285ade2b6
#
_cell.length_a   1.000
_cell.length_b   1.000
_cell.length_c   1.000
_cell.angle_alpha   90.00
_cell.angle_beta   90.00
_cell.angle_gamma   90.00
#
_symmetry.space_group_name_H-M   'P 1'
#
loop_
_entity.id
_entity.type
_entity.pdbx_description
1 polymer ?
#
loop_
_entity_poly.entity_id
_entity_poly.type
_entity_poly.pdbx_seq_one_letter_code
_entity_poly.pdbx_strand_id
1 'polypeptide(L)'
;MQPMSFEPVAEGIGAQIIANGTQGLAAGTAASAAVSALAPAGVDEVSAQAALAFASDGVEALAVHSFAQEELARAGAAYVEIAGMYTAVDGATAAELA
;
A
#
# COMPACT_ATOMS: atom_id res chain seq x y z
N MET A 1 6.25 -29.71 24.32
CA MET A 1 6.58 -28.48 23.58
C MET A 1 6.21 -28.67 22.12
N GLN A 2 5.44 -27.75 21.56
CA GLN A 2 5.11 -27.83 20.14
C GLN A 2 6.29 -27.33 19.31
N PRO A 3 6.63 -27.99 18.20
CA PRO A 3 7.67 -27.51 17.33
C PRO A 3 7.24 -26.21 16.64
N MET A 4 8.20 -25.32 16.44
CA MET A 4 7.99 -24.12 15.61
C MET A 4 8.23 -24.50 14.15
N SER A 5 7.34 -24.06 13.28
CA SER A 5 7.48 -24.27 11.86
C SER A 5 7.24 -22.98 11.09
N PHE A 6 7.96 -22.81 10.01
CA PHE A 6 7.75 -21.69 9.07
C PHE A 6 7.11 -22.26 7.80
N GLU A 7 6.03 -21.60 7.36
CA GLU A 7 5.33 -21.96 6.14
C GLU A 7 5.84 -21.12 4.97
N PRO A 8 6.51 -21.70 3.97
CA PRO A 8 7.02 -20.93 2.82
C PRO A 8 5.93 -20.19 2.04
N VAL A 9 4.67 -20.62 2.14
CA VAL A 9 3.54 -19.92 1.50
C VAL A 9 3.39 -18.48 2.00
N ALA A 10 3.99 -18.13 3.14
CA ALA A 10 4.00 -16.79 3.68
C ALA A 10 4.61 -15.76 2.71
N GLU A 11 5.55 -16.16 1.86
CA GLU A 11 6.10 -15.29 0.81
C GLU A 11 5.01 -14.82 -0.16
N GLY A 12 4.06 -15.69 -0.48
CA GLY A 12 2.91 -15.36 -1.32
C GLY A 12 2.00 -14.30 -0.70
N ILE A 13 1.85 -14.30 0.62
CA ILE A 13 1.11 -13.26 1.34
C ILE A 13 1.81 -11.90 1.19
N GLY A 14 3.13 -11.85 1.33
CA GLY A 14 3.92 -10.64 1.11
C GLY A 14 3.73 -10.07 -0.28
N ALA A 15 3.76 -10.92 -1.30
CA ALA A 15 3.51 -10.54 -2.69
C ALA A 15 2.10 -9.95 -2.88
N GLN A 16 1.08 -10.51 -2.22
CA GLN A 16 -0.28 -9.99 -2.25
C GLN A 16 -0.38 -8.61 -1.60
N ILE A 17 0.34 -8.37 -0.51
CA ILE A 17 0.40 -7.06 0.14
C ILE A 17 0.99 -6.02 -0.81
N ILE A 18 2.07 -6.36 -1.51
CA ILE A 18 2.67 -5.47 -2.53
C ILE A 18 1.66 -5.17 -3.64
N ALA A 19 0.98 -6.19 -4.15
CA ALA A 19 -0.04 -6.04 -5.19
C ALA A 19 -1.18 -5.13 -4.73
N ASN A 20 -1.63 -5.27 -3.48
CA ASN A 20 -2.66 -4.41 -2.90
C ASN A 20 -2.21 -2.94 -2.85
N GLY A 21 -0.97 -2.68 -2.46
CA GLY A 21 -0.41 -1.33 -2.47
C GLY A 21 -0.36 -0.73 -3.88
N THR A 22 0.06 -1.51 -4.87
CA THR A 22 0.08 -1.10 -6.27
C THR A 22 -1.32 -0.78 -6.80
N GLN A 23 -2.30 -1.63 -6.49
CA GLN A 23 -3.70 -1.41 -6.87
C GLN A 23 -4.27 -0.16 -6.20
N GLY A 24 -3.91 0.07 -4.93
CA GLY A 24 -4.31 1.27 -4.19
C GLY A 24 -3.77 2.54 -4.83
N LEU A 25 -2.51 2.55 -5.25
CA LEU A 25 -1.91 3.68 -5.98
C LEU A 25 -2.66 3.94 -7.28
N ALA A 26 -2.95 2.90 -8.05
CA ALA A 26 -3.69 3.02 -9.32
C ALA A 26 -5.11 3.57 -9.09
N ALA A 27 -5.79 3.10 -8.06
CA ALA A 27 -7.13 3.60 -7.70
C ALA A 27 -7.11 5.09 -7.32
N GLY A 28 -6.10 5.53 -6.55
CA GLY A 28 -5.90 6.93 -6.20
C GLY A 28 -5.64 7.80 -7.42
N THR A 29 -4.79 7.33 -8.33
CA THR A 29 -4.50 8.01 -9.59
C THR A 29 -5.76 8.15 -10.44
N ALA A 30 -6.56 7.09 -10.54
CA ALA A 30 -7.82 7.11 -11.28
C ALA A 30 -8.84 8.08 -10.68
N ALA A 31 -8.86 8.25 -9.36
CA ALA A 31 -9.77 9.14 -8.67
C ALA A 31 -9.30 10.60 -8.64
N SER A 32 -8.06 10.89 -9.05
CA SER A 32 -7.41 12.19 -8.84
C SER A 32 -8.20 13.37 -9.39
N ALA A 33 -8.69 13.27 -10.63
CA ALA A 33 -9.48 14.33 -11.26
C ALA A 33 -10.81 14.56 -10.53
N ALA A 34 -11.46 13.48 -10.11
CA ALA A 34 -12.76 13.57 -9.43
C ALA A 34 -12.67 14.26 -8.06
N VAL A 35 -11.53 14.14 -7.36
CA VAL A 35 -11.39 14.72 -6.02
C VAL A 35 -10.64 16.04 -6.00
N SER A 36 -9.89 16.40 -7.06
CA SER A 36 -9.06 17.61 -7.09
C SER A 36 -9.50 18.65 -8.13
N ALA A 37 -10.22 18.23 -9.17
CA ALA A 37 -10.68 19.13 -10.23
C ALA A 37 -12.20 19.34 -10.15
N LEU A 38 -12.66 19.88 -9.02
CA LEU A 38 -14.09 20.05 -8.76
C LEU A 38 -14.62 21.33 -9.41
N ALA A 39 -15.76 21.20 -10.10
CA ALA A 39 -16.49 22.34 -10.61
C ALA A 39 -17.37 22.93 -9.50
N PRO A 40 -17.54 24.28 -9.46
CA PRO A 40 -18.48 24.89 -8.52
C PRO A 40 -19.91 24.40 -8.74
N ALA A 41 -20.64 24.17 -7.65
CA ALA A 41 -22.04 23.73 -7.71
C ALA A 41 -22.98 24.81 -8.24
N GLY A 42 -22.61 26.08 -8.12
CA GLY A 42 -23.37 27.23 -8.59
C GLY A 42 -22.48 28.34 -9.13
N VAL A 43 -23.10 29.37 -9.69
CA VAL A 43 -22.40 30.52 -10.29
C VAL A 43 -22.27 31.65 -9.25
N ASP A 44 -21.92 31.32 -8.02
CA ASP A 44 -21.73 32.27 -6.93
C ASP A 44 -20.35 32.12 -6.30
N GLU A 45 -19.96 33.14 -5.54
CA GLU A 45 -18.64 33.20 -4.90
C GLU A 45 -18.48 32.12 -3.85
N VAL A 46 -19.52 31.78 -3.12
CA VAL A 46 -19.48 30.75 -2.07
C VAL A 46 -19.23 29.38 -2.69
N SER A 47 -19.92 29.04 -3.77
CA SER A 47 -19.71 27.78 -4.51
C SER A 47 -18.29 27.71 -5.10
N ALA A 48 -17.79 28.83 -5.63
CA ALA A 48 -16.43 28.89 -6.17
C ALA A 48 -15.38 28.65 -5.08
N GLN A 49 -15.53 29.29 -3.92
CA GLN A 49 -14.62 29.10 -2.79
C GLN A 49 -14.70 27.69 -2.22
N ALA A 50 -15.90 27.12 -2.14
CA ALA A 50 -16.09 25.75 -1.68
C ALA A 50 -15.39 24.75 -2.61
N ALA A 51 -15.53 24.93 -3.92
CA ALA A 51 -14.86 24.08 -4.91
C ALA A 51 -13.33 24.12 -4.76
N LEU A 52 -12.75 25.31 -4.55
CA LEU A 52 -11.31 25.46 -4.33
C LEU A 52 -10.85 24.79 -3.05
N ALA A 53 -11.60 24.96 -1.96
CA ALA A 53 -11.27 24.35 -0.67
C ALA A 53 -11.30 22.82 -0.75
N PHE A 54 -12.34 22.24 -1.34
CA PHE A 54 -12.45 20.80 -1.50
C PHE A 54 -11.41 20.23 -2.46
N ALA A 55 -11.08 20.98 -3.53
CA ALA A 55 -10.02 20.55 -4.45
C ALA A 55 -8.66 20.52 -3.73
N SER A 56 -8.36 21.50 -2.89
CA SER A 56 -7.14 21.52 -2.08
C SER A 56 -7.09 20.35 -1.11
N ASP A 57 -8.20 20.08 -0.41
CA ASP A 57 -8.30 18.93 0.49
C ASP A 57 -8.15 17.62 -0.28
N GLY A 58 -8.69 17.55 -1.49
CA GLY A 58 -8.53 16.38 -2.36
C GLY A 58 -7.08 16.09 -2.72
N VAL A 59 -6.31 17.14 -3.05
CA VAL A 59 -4.87 17.01 -3.34
C VAL A 59 -4.11 16.51 -2.12
N GLU A 60 -4.39 17.05 -0.94
CA GLU A 60 -3.77 16.59 0.30
C GLU A 60 -4.12 15.16 0.62
N ALA A 61 -5.40 14.78 0.46
CA ALA A 61 -5.86 13.41 0.69
C ALA A 61 -5.17 12.42 -0.26
N LEU A 62 -4.99 12.79 -1.53
CA LEU A 62 -4.27 11.96 -2.51
C LEU A 62 -2.81 11.76 -2.13
N ALA A 63 -2.15 12.80 -1.63
CA ALA A 63 -0.76 12.69 -1.19
C ALA A 63 -0.62 11.72 -0.01
N VAL A 64 -1.51 11.83 0.99
CA VAL A 64 -1.53 10.90 2.13
C VAL A 64 -1.87 9.49 1.69
N HIS A 65 -2.83 9.34 0.77
CA HIS A 65 -3.21 8.04 0.21
C HIS A 65 -2.02 7.37 -0.50
N SER A 66 -1.32 8.11 -1.36
CA SER A 66 -0.15 7.59 -2.08
C SER A 66 0.94 7.14 -1.12
N PHE A 67 1.24 7.95 -0.10
CA PHE A 67 2.21 7.61 0.94
C PHE A 67 1.80 6.32 1.67
N ALA A 68 0.52 6.21 2.05
CA ALA A 68 0.01 5.02 2.75
C ALA A 68 0.13 3.76 1.89
N GLN A 69 -0.17 3.84 0.60
CA GLN A 69 -0.06 2.69 -0.31
C GLN A 69 1.41 2.30 -0.54
N GLU A 70 2.31 3.26 -0.62
CA GLU A 70 3.75 3.00 -0.71
C GLU A 70 4.28 2.31 0.55
N GLU A 71 3.82 2.74 1.72
CA GLU A 71 4.18 2.10 2.99
C GLU A 71 3.63 0.67 3.08
N LEU A 72 2.42 0.44 2.56
CA LEU A 72 1.85 -0.90 2.48
C LEU A 72 2.70 -1.81 1.60
N ALA A 73 3.11 -1.34 0.42
CA ALA A 73 3.98 -2.09 -0.48
C ALA A 73 5.35 -2.37 0.16
N ARG A 74 5.89 -1.41 0.90
CA ARG A 74 7.14 -1.55 1.64
C ARG A 74 7.03 -2.61 2.74
N ALA A 75 5.91 -2.64 3.45
CA ALA A 75 5.64 -3.67 4.44
C ALA A 75 5.56 -5.06 3.80
N GLY A 76 4.93 -5.17 2.64
CA GLY A 76 4.88 -6.41 1.87
C GLY A 76 6.28 -6.88 1.44
N ALA A 77 7.11 -5.97 0.97
CA ALA A 77 8.50 -6.27 0.58
C ALA A 77 9.33 -6.77 1.79
N ALA A 78 9.16 -6.13 2.95
CA ALA A 78 9.81 -6.57 4.19
C ALA A 78 9.34 -7.97 4.60
N TYR A 79 8.05 -8.25 4.43
CA TYR A 79 7.49 -9.56 4.72
C TYR A 79 8.13 -10.66 3.85
N VAL A 80 8.28 -10.40 2.55
CA VAL A 80 8.93 -11.32 1.61
C VAL A 80 10.39 -11.54 1.99
N GLU A 81 11.11 -10.47 2.31
CA GLU A 81 12.52 -10.54 2.72
C GLU A 81 12.70 -11.39 3.98
N ILE A 82 11.87 -11.14 5.00
CA ILE A 82 11.93 -11.89 6.27
C ILE A 82 11.60 -13.36 6.02
N ALA A 83 10.59 -13.66 5.23
CA ALA A 83 10.23 -15.04 4.86
C ALA A 83 11.40 -15.75 4.17
N GLY A 84 12.08 -15.06 3.25
CA GLY A 84 13.27 -15.59 2.58
C GLY A 84 14.41 -15.88 3.55
N MET A 85 14.59 -15.03 4.56
CA MET A 85 15.60 -15.25 5.62
C MET A 85 15.29 -16.50 6.45
N TYR A 86 14.04 -16.72 6.82
CA TYR A 86 13.64 -17.96 7.51
C TYR A 86 13.92 -19.19 6.67
N THR A 87 13.58 -19.16 5.39
CA THR A 87 13.84 -20.27 4.46
C THR A 87 15.34 -20.56 4.37
N ALA A 88 16.17 -19.53 4.28
CA ALA A 88 17.63 -19.68 4.19
C ALA A 88 18.22 -20.30 5.45
N VAL A 89 17.78 -19.86 6.62
CA VAL A 89 18.27 -20.40 7.91
C VAL A 89 17.83 -21.85 8.07
N ASP A 90 16.58 -22.16 7.74
CA ASP A 90 16.10 -23.54 7.82
C ASP A 90 16.90 -24.46 6.91
N GLY A 91 17.18 -24.02 5.68
CA GLY A 91 17.99 -24.78 4.73
C GLY A 91 19.43 -25.00 5.23
N ALA A 92 20.06 -23.98 5.77
CA ALA A 92 21.41 -24.06 6.30
C ALA A 92 21.47 -25.02 7.49
N THR A 93 20.51 -24.93 8.41
CA THR A 93 20.45 -25.79 9.59
C THR A 93 20.18 -27.25 9.20
N ALA A 94 19.30 -27.45 8.23
CA ALA A 94 19.05 -28.82 7.73
C ALA A 94 20.32 -29.45 7.13
N ALA A 95 21.12 -28.67 6.43
CA ALA A 95 22.38 -29.14 5.86
C ALA A 95 23.40 -29.51 6.95
N GLU A 96 23.45 -28.76 8.05
CA GLU A 96 24.34 -29.08 9.18
C GLU A 96 23.93 -30.34 9.91
N LEU A 97 22.64 -30.65 9.93
CA LEU A 97 22.12 -31.83 10.64
C LEU A 97 22.14 -33.12 9.78
N ALA A 98 22.40 -32.97 8.51
CA ALA A 98 22.52 -34.11 7.60
C ALA A 98 23.91 -34.76 7.71
#